data_d3b17a67e60fe42d3799a1baca1a0a2b
#
_entry.id   d3b17a67e60fe42d3799a1baca1a0a2b
#
_cell.length_a   1.000
_cell.length_b   1.000
_cell.length_c   1.000
_cell.angle_alpha   90.00
_cell.angle_beta   90.00
_cell.angle_gamma   90.00
#
_symmetry.space_group_name_H-M   'P 1'
#
loop_
_entity.id
_entity.type
_entity.pdbx_description
1 polymer ?
#
loop_
_entity_poly.entity_id
_entity_poly.type
_entity_poly.pdbx_seq_one_letter_code
_entity_poly.pdbx_strand_id
1 'polypeptide(L)'
;VYVKAVLLFEKKQYEEVMATCDKLIAMNSNLTAEAYAKKGDCYFWPAQTIVEENSTLSIEDPKYNTNESKIKALYEQAKPFYEKAKEVKPDAKNIWGQQLLRIYWALNKAEYEALEKELGY
;
A
#
# COMPACT_ATOMS: atom_id res chain seq x y z
N VAL A 1 3.88 7.50 -19.35
CA VAL A 1 3.11 6.40 -18.73
C VAL A 1 3.05 6.56 -17.23
N TYR A 2 4.20 6.81 -16.58
CA TYR A 2 4.22 7.02 -15.13
C TYR A 2 3.43 8.27 -14.71
N VAL A 3 3.57 9.36 -15.44
CA VAL A 3 2.82 10.60 -15.16
C VAL A 3 1.32 10.35 -15.24
N LYS A 4 0.87 9.58 -16.24
CA LYS A 4 -0.53 9.20 -16.37
C LYS A 4 -1.00 8.39 -15.15
N ALA A 5 -0.18 7.45 -14.67
CA ALA A 5 -0.52 6.65 -13.49
C ALA A 5 -0.70 7.53 -12.25
N VAL A 6 0.16 8.52 -12.03
CA VAL A 6 0.05 9.45 -10.89
C VAL A 6 -1.23 10.27 -10.98
N LEU A 7 -1.55 10.83 -12.15
CA LEU A 7 -2.75 11.63 -12.35
C LEU A 7 -4.04 10.81 -12.11
N LEU A 8 -4.07 9.58 -12.61
CA LEU A 8 -5.22 8.68 -12.42
C LEU A 8 -5.39 8.31 -10.94
N PHE A 9 -4.29 8.07 -10.24
CA PHE A 9 -4.31 7.79 -8.81
C PHE A 9 -4.92 8.94 -8.01
N GLU A 10 -4.52 10.18 -8.31
CA GLU A 10 -5.08 11.38 -7.66
C GLU A 10 -6.58 11.49 -7.90
N LYS A 11 -7.05 11.04 -9.06
CA LYS A 11 -8.48 10.99 -9.38
C LYS A 11 -9.19 9.76 -8.83
N LYS A 12 -8.48 8.91 -8.11
CA LYS A 12 -9.00 7.64 -7.54
C LYS A 12 -9.53 6.68 -8.62
N GLN A 13 -8.92 6.68 -9.79
CA GLN A 13 -9.26 5.76 -10.88
C GLN A 13 -8.35 4.54 -10.83
N TYR A 14 -8.49 3.76 -9.77
CA TYR A 14 -7.55 2.71 -9.40
C TYR A 14 -7.37 1.63 -10.47
N GLU A 15 -8.43 1.24 -11.17
CA GLU A 15 -8.33 0.22 -12.22
C GLU A 15 -7.43 0.67 -13.36
N GLU A 16 -7.57 1.93 -13.79
CA GLU A 16 -6.73 2.48 -14.85
C GLU A 16 -5.29 2.66 -14.38
N VAL A 17 -5.09 3.04 -13.12
CA VAL A 17 -3.76 3.12 -12.51
C VAL A 17 -3.10 1.75 -12.54
N MET A 18 -3.82 0.71 -12.14
CA MET A 18 -3.31 -0.67 -12.15
C MET A 18 -2.87 -1.09 -13.54
N ALA A 19 -3.71 -0.85 -14.56
CA ALA A 19 -3.39 -1.20 -15.95
C ALA A 19 -2.16 -0.43 -16.45
N THR A 20 -2.06 0.87 -16.12
CA THR A 20 -0.92 1.70 -16.51
C THR A 20 0.37 1.21 -15.84
N CYS A 21 0.30 0.85 -14.55
CA CYS A 21 1.44 0.31 -13.82
C CYS A 21 1.89 -1.04 -14.38
N ASP A 22 0.95 -1.90 -14.79
CA ASP A 22 1.28 -3.18 -15.42
C ASP A 22 2.07 -2.98 -16.71
N LYS A 23 1.74 -1.95 -17.50
CA LYS A 23 2.49 -1.61 -18.70
C LYS A 23 3.92 -1.17 -18.35
N LEU A 24 4.08 -0.34 -17.32
CA LEU A 24 5.40 0.09 -16.87
C LEU A 24 6.26 -1.09 -16.40
N ILE A 25 5.67 -2.02 -15.68
CA ILE A 25 6.35 -3.23 -15.19
C ILE A 25 6.77 -4.09 -16.37
N ALA A 26 5.88 -4.28 -17.35
CA ALA A 26 6.17 -5.07 -18.55
C ALA A 26 7.30 -4.48 -19.38
N MET A 27 7.47 -3.16 -19.36
CA MET A 27 8.56 -2.46 -20.05
C MET A 27 9.91 -2.62 -19.35
N ASN A 28 9.91 -3.17 -18.14
CA ASN A 28 11.12 -3.34 -17.34
C ASN A 28 11.95 -2.04 -17.23
N SER A 29 11.26 -0.95 -16.95
CA SER A 29 11.89 0.38 -16.83
C SER A 29 12.50 0.59 -15.46
N ASN A 30 13.26 1.70 -15.28
CA ASN A 30 13.78 2.11 -13.98
C ASN A 30 12.69 2.59 -13.02
N LEU A 31 11.42 2.66 -13.48
CA LEU A 31 10.26 3.02 -12.66
C LEU A 31 9.47 1.81 -12.18
N THR A 32 10.04 0.60 -12.31
CA THR A 32 9.36 -0.64 -11.92
C THR A 32 8.97 -0.66 -10.45
N ALA A 33 9.87 -0.24 -9.55
CA ALA A 33 9.58 -0.21 -8.11
C ALA A 33 8.43 0.78 -7.81
N GLU A 34 8.48 1.97 -8.41
CA GLU A 34 7.44 2.98 -8.27
C GLU A 34 6.09 2.47 -8.79
N ALA A 35 6.10 1.72 -9.90
CA ALA A 35 4.90 1.13 -10.46
C ALA A 35 4.28 0.10 -9.51
N TYR A 36 5.09 -0.78 -8.92
CA TYR A 36 4.60 -1.72 -7.91
C TYR A 36 4.02 -0.99 -6.70
N ALA A 37 4.71 0.03 -6.20
CA ALA A 37 4.22 0.82 -5.06
C ALA A 37 2.88 1.49 -5.38
N LYS A 38 2.70 2.01 -6.59
CA LYS A 38 1.43 2.59 -7.02
C LYS A 38 0.31 1.56 -7.06
N LYS A 39 0.61 0.33 -7.47
CA LYS A 39 -0.37 -0.76 -7.39
C LYS A 39 -0.77 -1.04 -5.94
N GLY A 40 0.20 -1.06 -5.03
CA GLY A 40 -0.06 -1.17 -3.59
C GLY A 40 -0.93 -0.03 -3.09
N ASP A 41 -0.65 1.20 -3.52
CA ASP A 41 -1.40 2.39 -3.13
C ASP A 41 -2.89 2.29 -3.51
N CYS A 42 -3.22 1.58 -4.59
CA CYS A 42 -4.61 1.37 -5.00
C CYS A 42 -5.44 0.63 -3.95
N TYR A 43 -4.80 -0.14 -3.08
CA TYR A 43 -5.45 -0.83 -1.96
C TYR A 43 -5.18 -0.13 -0.63
N PHE A 44 -4.00 0.45 -0.48
CA PHE A 44 -3.58 1.08 0.78
C PHE A 44 -4.38 2.34 1.10
N TRP A 45 -4.56 3.25 0.14
CA TRP A 45 -5.25 4.51 0.39
C TRP A 45 -6.74 4.36 0.68
N PRO A 46 -7.48 3.47 -0.02
CA PRO A 46 -8.84 3.16 0.42
C PRO A 46 -8.91 2.63 1.84
N ALA A 47 -7.93 1.81 2.26
CA ALA A 47 -7.84 1.34 3.63
C ALA A 47 -7.65 2.49 4.62
N GLN A 48 -6.80 3.46 4.28
CA GLN A 48 -6.55 4.63 5.13
C GLN A 48 -7.82 5.49 5.31
N THR A 49 -8.64 5.60 4.29
CA THR A 49 -9.93 6.28 4.37
C THR A 49 -10.83 5.61 5.42
N ILE A 50 -10.85 4.26 5.45
CA ILE A 50 -11.60 3.51 6.44
C ILE A 50 -11.00 3.66 7.85
N VAL A 51 -9.66 3.70 7.95
CA VAL A 51 -8.98 3.96 9.23
C VAL A 51 -9.43 5.32 9.81
N GLU A 52 -9.49 6.35 8.98
CA GLU A 52 -9.95 7.68 9.41
C GLU A 52 -11.41 7.64 9.88
N GLU A 53 -12.27 6.94 9.17
CA GLU A 53 -13.66 6.74 9.58
C GLU A 53 -13.73 6.06 10.95
N ASN A 54 -12.94 4.99 11.15
CA ASN A 54 -12.93 4.26 12.41
C ASN A 54 -12.43 5.08 13.59
N SER A 55 -11.57 6.07 13.35
CA SER A 55 -11.07 6.94 14.42
C SER A 55 -12.19 7.76 15.07
N THR A 56 -13.32 7.92 14.40
CA THR A 56 -14.49 8.67 14.89
C THR A 56 -15.59 7.77 15.44
N LEU A 57 -15.46 6.44 15.29
CA LEU A 57 -16.46 5.48 15.76
C LEU A 57 -16.12 4.93 17.15
N SER A 58 -17.15 4.63 17.92
CA SER A 58 -16.96 3.87 19.16
C SER A 58 -16.54 2.44 18.84
N ILE A 59 -15.67 1.89 19.68
CA ILE A 59 -15.25 0.49 19.59
C ILE A 59 -16.45 -0.47 19.69
N GLU A 60 -17.53 -0.02 20.35
CA GLU A 60 -18.77 -0.80 20.52
C GLU A 60 -19.66 -0.75 19.31
N ASP A 61 -19.43 0.18 18.35
CA ASP A 61 -20.22 0.27 17.15
C ASP A 61 -19.95 -0.95 16.26
N PRO A 62 -21.00 -1.68 15.82
CA PRO A 62 -20.82 -2.84 14.93
C PRO A 62 -20.05 -2.52 13.66
N LYS A 63 -20.15 -1.28 13.16
CA LYS A 63 -19.44 -0.83 11.98
C LYS A 63 -17.92 -0.79 12.19
N TYR A 64 -17.48 -0.56 13.44
CA TYR A 64 -16.06 -0.53 13.77
C TYR A 64 -15.37 -1.86 13.40
N ASN A 65 -15.93 -2.98 13.85
CA ASN A 65 -15.38 -4.31 13.56
C ASN A 65 -15.47 -4.67 12.08
N THR A 66 -16.55 -4.29 11.42
CA THR A 66 -16.70 -4.50 9.98
C THR A 66 -15.62 -3.74 9.21
N ASN A 67 -15.37 -2.50 9.60
CA ASN A 67 -14.33 -1.67 8.98
C ASN A 67 -12.93 -2.24 9.25
N GLU A 68 -12.65 -2.75 10.44
CA GLU A 68 -11.38 -3.41 10.76
C GLU A 68 -11.10 -4.57 9.81
N SER A 69 -12.12 -5.39 9.52
CA SER A 69 -12.00 -6.51 8.58
C SER A 69 -11.71 -6.02 7.16
N LYS A 70 -12.35 -4.93 6.74
CA LYS A 70 -12.12 -4.32 5.42
C LYS A 70 -10.70 -3.77 5.31
N ILE A 71 -10.21 -3.10 6.35
CA ILE A 71 -8.85 -2.56 6.40
C ILE A 71 -7.84 -3.68 6.22
N LYS A 72 -7.98 -4.77 6.99
CA LYS A 72 -7.07 -5.91 6.90
C LYS A 72 -7.08 -6.56 5.53
N ALA A 73 -8.26 -6.73 4.93
CA ALA A 73 -8.37 -7.32 3.59
C ALA A 73 -7.65 -6.45 2.54
N LEU A 74 -7.81 -5.13 2.62
CA LEU A 74 -7.13 -4.21 1.70
C LEU A 74 -5.62 -4.21 1.93
N TYR A 75 -5.16 -4.26 3.17
CA TYR A 75 -3.74 -4.35 3.49
C TYR A 75 -3.12 -5.65 2.96
N GLU A 76 -3.83 -6.76 3.07
CA GLU A 76 -3.37 -8.04 2.52
C GLU A 76 -3.22 -7.98 1.00
N GLN A 77 -4.09 -7.25 0.32
CA GLN A 77 -3.99 -7.04 -1.13
C GLN A 77 -2.84 -6.10 -1.50
N ALA A 78 -2.59 -5.08 -0.70
CA ALA A 78 -1.50 -4.12 -0.93
C ALA A 78 -0.11 -4.71 -0.64
N LYS A 79 -0.01 -5.57 0.35
CA LYS A 79 1.24 -6.13 0.87
C LYS A 79 2.19 -6.66 -0.21
N PRO A 80 1.77 -7.56 -1.12
CA PRO A 80 2.70 -8.14 -2.10
C PRO A 80 3.28 -7.10 -3.04
N PHE A 81 2.56 -6.03 -3.33
CA PHE A 81 3.04 -4.99 -4.23
C PHE A 81 4.16 -4.17 -3.61
N TYR A 82 4.04 -3.81 -2.34
CA TYR A 82 5.11 -3.12 -1.63
C TYR A 82 6.32 -4.02 -1.39
N GLU A 83 6.09 -5.30 -1.10
CA GLU A 83 7.17 -6.27 -0.98
C GLU A 83 7.94 -6.41 -2.28
N LYS A 84 7.23 -6.38 -3.41
CA LYS A 84 7.83 -6.40 -4.74
C LYS A 84 8.64 -5.14 -5.01
N ALA A 85 8.13 -3.98 -4.63
CA ALA A 85 8.84 -2.70 -4.75
C ALA A 85 10.15 -2.73 -3.93
N LYS A 86 10.10 -3.27 -2.73
CA LYS A 86 11.28 -3.46 -1.87
C LYS A 86 12.31 -4.40 -2.52
N GLU A 87 11.83 -5.49 -3.12
CA GLU A 87 12.70 -6.47 -3.81
C GLU A 87 13.43 -5.81 -4.97
N VAL A 88 12.74 -4.96 -5.73
CA VAL A 88 13.31 -4.27 -6.90
C VAL A 88 14.28 -3.17 -6.48
N LYS A 89 13.93 -2.36 -5.48
CA LYS A 89 14.77 -1.26 -4.99
C LYS A 89 14.80 -1.22 -3.47
N PRO A 90 15.61 -2.09 -2.83
CA PRO A 90 15.67 -2.16 -1.36
C PRO A 90 16.08 -0.84 -0.71
N ASP A 91 16.91 -0.04 -1.39
CA ASP A 91 17.42 1.21 -0.84
C ASP A 91 16.43 2.39 -0.97
N ALA A 92 15.41 2.25 -1.79
CA ALA A 92 14.44 3.31 -2.02
C ALA A 92 13.30 3.24 -0.98
N LYS A 93 13.65 3.35 0.29
CA LYS A 93 12.74 3.19 1.44
C LYS A 93 11.56 4.17 1.41
N ASN A 94 11.73 5.34 0.79
CA ASN A 94 10.68 6.33 0.65
C ASN A 94 9.53 5.86 -0.27
N ILE A 95 9.77 4.85 -1.10
CA ILE A 95 8.78 4.32 -2.04
C ILE A 95 7.85 3.32 -1.35
N TRP A 96 8.40 2.43 -0.50
CA TRP A 96 7.66 1.30 0.07
C TRP A 96 7.68 1.25 1.60
N GLY A 97 8.59 1.97 2.25
CA GLY A 97 8.90 1.76 3.66
C GLY A 97 7.76 2.02 4.62
N GLN A 98 7.18 3.21 4.60
CA GLN A 98 6.13 3.61 5.54
C GLN A 98 4.85 2.80 5.34
N GLN A 99 4.45 2.59 4.10
CA GLN A 99 3.25 1.83 3.79
C GLN A 99 3.40 0.38 4.23
N LEU A 100 4.53 -0.24 3.90
CA LEU A 100 4.77 -1.64 4.28
C LEU A 100 4.88 -1.80 5.79
N LEU A 101 5.51 -0.86 6.47
CA LEU A 101 5.62 -0.87 7.92
C LEU A 101 4.24 -0.84 8.58
N ARG A 102 3.35 0.02 8.10
CA ARG A 102 1.98 0.12 8.61
C ARG A 102 1.17 -1.14 8.35
N ILE A 103 1.35 -1.74 7.16
CA ILE A 103 0.68 -3.00 6.82
C ILE A 103 1.12 -4.12 7.76
N TYR A 104 2.42 -4.26 7.98
CA TYR A 104 2.95 -5.29 8.88
C TYR A 104 2.49 -5.06 10.32
N TRP A 105 2.45 -3.81 10.76
CA TRP A 105 1.94 -3.49 12.10
C TRP A 105 0.51 -4.01 12.31
N ALA A 106 -0.32 -3.92 11.29
CA ALA A 106 -1.70 -4.37 11.33
C ALA A 106 -1.87 -5.88 11.17
N LEU A 107 -0.98 -6.54 10.40
CA LEU A 107 -1.15 -7.93 10.01
C LEU A 107 -0.21 -8.92 10.71
N ASN A 108 1.04 -8.52 10.97
CA ASN A 108 2.06 -9.46 11.46
C ASN A 108 3.11 -8.72 12.28
N LYS A 109 3.03 -8.88 13.59
CA LYS A 109 3.91 -8.18 14.52
C LYS A 109 5.40 -8.53 14.34
N ALA A 110 5.70 -9.78 14.04
CA ALA A 110 7.10 -10.21 13.84
C ALA A 110 7.72 -9.57 12.61
N GLU A 111 6.96 -9.50 11.51
CA GLU A 111 7.40 -8.81 10.30
C GLU A 111 7.55 -7.30 10.55
N TYR A 112 6.64 -6.72 11.32
CA TYR A 112 6.72 -5.30 11.71
C TYR A 112 8.02 -5.01 12.46
N GLU A 113 8.33 -5.79 13.46
CA GLU A 113 9.54 -5.59 14.28
C GLU A 113 10.81 -5.73 13.46
N ALA A 114 10.86 -6.73 12.56
CA ALA A 114 12.00 -6.93 11.67
C ALA A 114 12.18 -5.75 10.72
N LEU A 115 11.10 -5.27 10.12
CA LEU A 115 11.14 -4.14 9.18
C LEU A 115 11.50 -2.83 9.90
N GLU A 116 10.98 -2.63 11.11
CA GLU A 116 11.30 -1.45 11.91
C GLU A 116 12.80 -1.33 12.13
N LYS A 117 13.46 -2.45 12.47
CA LYS A 117 14.91 -2.49 12.62
C LYS A 117 15.64 -2.21 11.30
N GLU A 118 15.17 -2.82 10.22
CA GLU A 118 15.77 -2.62 8.89
C GLU A 118 15.72 -1.16 8.47
N LEU A 119 14.61 -0.46 8.79
CA LEU A 119 14.44 0.95 8.46
C LEU A 119 15.16 1.90 9.41
N GLY A 120 15.71 1.38 10.50
CA GLY A 120 16.49 2.18 11.45
C GLY A 120 15.66 2.88 12.53
N TYR A 121 14.47 2.38 12.81
CA TYR A 121 13.62 2.94 13.86
C TYR A 121 13.83 2.29 15.21
#